data_15e2af76f490e9eb67eadf904566b6d6
#
_entry.id   15e2af76f490e9eb67eadf904566b6d6
#
_cell.length_a   1.000
_cell.length_b   1.000
_cell.length_c   1.000
_cell.angle_alpha   90.00
_cell.angle_beta   90.00
_cell.angle_gamma   90.00
#
_symmetry.space_group_name_H-M   'P 1'
#
loop_
_entity.id
_entity.type
_entity.pdbx_description
1 polymer ?
#
loop_
_entity_poly.entity_id
_entity_poly.type
_entity_poly.pdbx_seq_one_letter_code
_entity_poly.pdbx_strand_id
1 'polypeptide(L)'
;MKPTFAVSSSRLPRPAALALVFALTLGSSHAWTQGMPDTPTLGASPQALIEYARQSNPGFAAARAEASAAQERVTPAGALPDPTFEIELMDATNTMSGRSASLLPGQVGETRYRITQPLPGWGKRDLAVKAAEAQATQADAMRDASWAELAAKIETLWLRYYAADRERVLNREGLTLLQSLEELSLARYELGLLPQQAVLRIQREITAQRLALVEVEQRRKGLAAGLNGLLGRAHDAPLAAPADPAPLPEQLEAGALFKAAASANPDVNAAAYGIDVARAERERTYQDRLPDFAVGVRNNRPDEGKASWDVMFEVMIPLQQSSRRAREREAEYMLIAAEARREDARARASGELGTAWSMYAQGRETLRLLEHTLLPQARATRDASRAALASGTVDFDSVIEAERQLIDIRMRQLQTELETRLALTEIRTLTGELN
;
A
#
# COMPACT_ATOMS: atom_id res chain seq x y z
N MET A 1 -49.87 -60.84 39.77
CA MET A 1 -49.02 -60.99 40.97
C MET A 1 -47.72 -60.14 40.74
N LYS A 2 -47.59 -59.04 41.43
CA LYS A 2 -46.35 -58.25 41.51
C LYS A 2 -45.50 -58.78 42.67
N PRO A 3 -44.22 -58.76 42.59
CA PRO A 3 -43.38 -58.45 43.75
C PRO A 3 -42.61 -57.14 43.62
N THR A 4 -42.78 -56.40 44.67
CA THR A 4 -42.08 -55.17 45.04
C THR A 4 -40.68 -55.56 45.46
N PHE A 5 -39.62 -54.83 44.89
CA PHE A 5 -38.31 -54.88 45.47
C PHE A 5 -37.88 -53.45 45.90
N ALA A 6 -37.54 -53.36 47.15
CA ALA A 6 -37.06 -52.14 47.81
C ALA A 6 -35.70 -51.79 47.40
N VAL A 7 -35.44 -50.49 47.04
CA VAL A 7 -34.15 -49.93 46.73
C VAL A 7 -33.60 -49.24 47.97
N SER A 8 -32.49 -49.78 48.47
CA SER A 8 -31.68 -49.24 49.53
C SER A 8 -30.92 -48.00 49.02
N SER A 9 -31.07 -46.84 49.65
CA SER A 9 -30.41 -45.59 49.38
C SER A 9 -29.04 -45.58 50.04
N SER A 10 -27.96 -45.70 49.23
CA SER A 10 -26.59 -45.35 49.62
C SER A 10 -26.32 -43.91 49.19
N ARG A 11 -26.03 -43.04 50.17
CA ARG A 11 -25.67 -41.63 50.01
C ARG A 11 -24.26 -41.51 49.43
N LEU A 12 -24.12 -40.89 48.25
CA LEU A 12 -22.86 -40.37 47.70
C LEU A 12 -22.62 -38.92 48.18
N PRO A 13 -21.39 -38.54 48.47
CA PRO A 13 -21.07 -37.17 48.90
C PRO A 13 -21.19 -36.16 47.75
N ARG A 14 -21.81 -35.04 48.03
CA ARG A 14 -21.93 -33.89 47.16
C ARG A 14 -20.57 -33.24 46.92
N PRO A 15 -20.17 -32.93 45.67
CA PRO A 15 -19.08 -31.97 45.45
C PRO A 15 -19.55 -30.54 45.72
N ALA A 16 -18.70 -29.78 46.41
CA ALA A 16 -18.94 -28.38 46.71
C ALA A 16 -19.01 -27.56 45.42
N ALA A 17 -20.16 -26.95 45.19
CA ALA A 17 -20.33 -25.96 44.13
C ALA A 17 -19.59 -24.68 44.49
N LEU A 18 -18.49 -24.38 43.79
CA LEU A 18 -17.85 -23.07 43.77
C LEU A 18 -18.79 -22.13 43.01
N ALA A 19 -19.56 -21.34 43.76
CA ALA A 19 -20.33 -20.23 43.21
C ALA A 19 -19.37 -19.10 42.80
N LEU A 20 -19.08 -18.99 41.51
CA LEU A 20 -18.40 -17.86 40.93
C LEU A 20 -19.42 -16.70 40.89
N VAL A 21 -19.32 -15.79 41.85
CA VAL A 21 -20.08 -14.53 41.85
C VAL A 21 -19.51 -13.64 40.75
N PHE A 22 -20.23 -13.58 39.63
CA PHE A 22 -19.99 -12.56 38.58
C PHE A 22 -20.56 -11.25 39.10
N ALA A 23 -19.71 -10.43 39.70
CA ALA A 23 -20.03 -9.04 39.97
C ALA A 23 -20.09 -8.29 38.65
N LEU A 24 -21.31 -8.06 38.12
CA LEU A 24 -21.56 -7.06 37.08
C LEU A 24 -21.26 -5.68 37.65
N THR A 25 -20.03 -5.23 37.54
CA THR A 25 -19.72 -3.79 37.63
C THR A 25 -20.26 -3.14 36.34
N LEU A 26 -21.39 -2.47 36.47
CA LEU A 26 -21.82 -1.43 35.53
C LEU A 26 -20.75 -0.33 35.56
N GLY A 27 -19.67 -0.55 34.84
CA GLY A 27 -18.73 0.49 34.45
C GLY A 27 -19.44 1.42 33.51
N SER A 28 -19.86 2.59 34.00
CA SER A 28 -20.20 3.76 33.18
C SER A 28 -19.07 3.94 32.18
N SER A 29 -19.31 3.52 30.94
CA SER A 29 -18.50 3.84 29.78
C SER A 29 -18.59 5.37 29.61
N HIS A 30 -17.68 6.09 30.28
CA HIS A 30 -17.30 7.40 29.80
C HIS A 30 -16.67 7.13 28.44
N ALA A 31 -17.49 7.25 27.40
CA ALA A 31 -16.99 7.45 26.07
C ALA A 31 -16.10 8.71 26.14
N TRP A 32 -14.80 8.46 26.21
CA TRP A 32 -13.82 9.45 25.84
C TRP A 32 -14.07 9.71 24.36
N THR A 33 -14.95 10.66 24.06
CA THR A 33 -14.88 11.41 22.84
C THR A 33 -13.53 12.12 22.91
N GLN A 34 -12.47 11.40 22.52
CA GLN A 34 -11.27 12.08 22.03
C GLN A 34 -11.80 12.94 20.90
N GLY A 35 -11.83 14.25 21.14
CA GLY A 35 -12.14 15.20 20.11
C GLY A 35 -11.27 14.87 18.92
N MET A 36 -11.91 14.44 17.83
CA MET A 36 -11.23 14.37 16.54
C MET A 36 -10.60 15.75 16.35
N PRO A 37 -9.29 15.83 16.07
CA PRO A 37 -8.66 17.10 15.78
C PRO A 37 -9.50 17.79 14.71
N ASP A 38 -9.70 19.09 14.89
CA ASP A 38 -10.51 19.95 14.03
C ASP A 38 -10.33 19.58 12.56
N THR A 39 -11.39 19.03 11.97
CA THR A 39 -11.45 18.61 10.57
C THR A 39 -11.27 19.72 9.51
N PRO A 40 -11.14 21.01 9.83
CA PRO A 40 -10.97 22.06 8.81
C PRO A 40 -9.62 22.07 8.10
N THR A 41 -8.59 21.42 8.62
CA THR A 41 -7.23 21.50 8.03
C THR A 41 -6.86 20.32 7.14
N LEU A 42 -7.60 19.21 7.19
CA LEU A 42 -7.32 18.05 6.36
C LEU A 42 -7.68 18.36 4.90
N GLY A 43 -6.67 18.35 4.03
CA GLY A 43 -6.80 18.74 2.61
C GLY A 43 -6.04 20.01 2.27
N ALA A 44 -5.71 20.87 3.23
CA ALA A 44 -4.96 22.09 2.99
C ALA A 44 -3.54 21.82 2.45
N SER A 45 -2.87 20.76 2.92
CA SER A 45 -1.55 20.36 2.43
C SER A 45 -1.47 18.86 2.17
N PRO A 46 -0.59 18.41 1.26
CA PRO A 46 -0.39 16.99 1.00
C PRO A 46 0.23 16.27 2.21
N GLN A 47 1.09 16.93 2.98
CA GLN A 47 1.76 16.35 4.14
C GLN A 47 0.76 15.92 5.22
N ALA A 48 -0.25 16.73 5.49
CA ALA A 48 -1.31 16.38 6.46
C ALA A 48 -2.13 15.15 6.01
N LEU A 49 -2.36 15.03 4.69
CA LEU A 49 -3.06 13.87 4.11
C LEU A 49 -2.20 12.60 4.19
N ILE A 50 -0.91 12.71 3.88
CA ILE A 50 0.05 11.61 3.93
C ILE A 50 0.17 11.09 5.37
N GLU A 51 0.33 11.97 6.36
CA GLU A 51 0.41 11.57 7.76
C GLU A 51 -0.88 10.90 8.26
N TYR A 52 -2.03 11.43 7.85
CA TYR A 52 -3.31 10.80 8.17
C TYR A 52 -3.42 9.41 7.52
N ALA A 53 -3.03 9.26 6.25
CA ALA A 53 -3.07 7.98 5.53
C ALA A 53 -2.16 6.92 6.17
N ARG A 54 -1.03 7.33 6.75
CA ARG A 54 -0.09 6.43 7.43
C ARG A 54 -0.76 5.62 8.55
N GLN A 55 -1.76 6.21 9.18
CA GLN A 55 -2.50 5.59 10.28
C GLN A 55 -3.80 4.93 9.84
N SER A 56 -4.45 5.47 8.81
CA SER A 56 -5.82 5.14 8.45
C SER A 56 -5.97 4.31 7.17
N ASN A 57 -4.96 4.27 6.28
CA ASN A 57 -5.08 3.55 5.01
C ASN A 57 -5.06 2.03 5.23
N PRO A 58 -6.13 1.29 4.81
CA PRO A 58 -6.21 -0.16 5.01
C PRO A 58 -5.15 -0.95 4.22
N GLY A 59 -4.77 -0.48 3.03
CA GLY A 59 -3.76 -1.12 2.20
C GLY A 59 -2.38 -1.07 2.85
N PHE A 60 -2.00 0.08 3.40
CA PHE A 60 -0.74 0.21 4.15
C PHE A 60 -0.78 -0.56 5.49
N ALA A 61 -1.95 -0.62 6.16
CA ALA A 61 -2.12 -1.46 7.34
C ALA A 61 -1.89 -2.95 7.01
N ALA A 62 -2.36 -3.43 5.86
CA ALA A 62 -2.09 -4.79 5.38
C ALA A 62 -0.59 -5.02 5.13
N ALA A 63 0.09 -4.11 4.43
CA ALA A 63 1.53 -4.21 4.18
C ALA A 63 2.36 -4.25 5.50
N ARG A 64 1.98 -3.46 6.51
CA ARG A 64 2.60 -3.52 7.85
C ARG A 64 2.38 -4.87 8.53
N ALA A 65 1.16 -5.40 8.45
CA ALA A 65 0.84 -6.70 9.04
C ALA A 65 1.58 -7.84 8.34
N GLU A 66 1.74 -7.79 7.02
CA GLU A 66 2.52 -8.76 6.24
C GLU A 66 4.00 -8.73 6.61
N ALA A 67 4.59 -7.54 6.76
CA ALA A 67 5.97 -7.40 7.23
C ALA A 67 6.14 -7.96 8.66
N SER A 68 5.23 -7.63 9.58
CA SER A 68 5.24 -8.19 10.94
C SER A 68 5.08 -9.73 10.93
N ALA A 69 4.21 -10.26 10.08
CA ALA A 69 4.03 -11.71 9.93
C ALA A 69 5.30 -12.41 9.38
N ALA A 70 6.07 -11.74 8.52
CA ALA A 70 7.35 -12.25 8.04
C ALA A 70 8.40 -12.28 9.17
N GLN A 71 8.43 -11.26 10.03
CA GLN A 71 9.30 -11.22 11.22
C GLN A 71 8.97 -12.36 12.21
N GLU A 72 7.68 -12.60 12.47
CA GLU A 72 7.24 -13.68 13.36
C GLU A 72 7.61 -15.08 12.83
N ARG A 73 7.80 -15.26 11.53
CA ARG A 73 8.27 -16.53 10.93
C ARG A 73 9.71 -16.88 11.28
N VAL A 74 10.52 -15.96 11.73
CA VAL A 74 11.93 -16.18 12.08
C VAL A 74 12.05 -17.14 13.28
N THR A 75 11.24 -16.91 14.31
CA THR A 75 11.27 -17.75 15.52
C THR A 75 10.95 -19.23 15.25
N PRO A 76 9.84 -19.60 14.58
CA PRO A 76 9.56 -21.00 14.28
C PRO A 76 10.53 -21.62 13.28
N ALA A 77 11.17 -20.84 12.39
CA ALA A 77 12.19 -21.36 11.48
C ALA A 77 13.39 -21.96 12.21
N GLY A 78 13.72 -21.44 13.39
CA GLY A 78 14.78 -21.97 14.27
C GLY A 78 14.30 -23.02 15.27
N ALA A 79 13.02 -23.27 15.42
CA ALA A 79 12.50 -24.22 16.38
C ALA A 79 12.83 -25.67 15.98
N LEU A 80 12.98 -26.55 16.98
CA LEU A 80 12.97 -27.99 16.72
C LEU A 80 11.55 -28.40 16.31
N PRO A 81 11.40 -29.35 15.37
CA PRO A 81 10.11 -29.95 15.09
C PRO A 81 9.53 -30.58 16.37
N ASP A 82 8.22 -30.57 16.51
CA ASP A 82 7.56 -31.14 17.68
C ASP A 82 7.85 -32.65 17.80
N PRO A 83 7.97 -33.19 19.02
CA PRO A 83 8.06 -34.61 19.24
C PRO A 83 6.77 -35.31 18.85
N THR A 84 6.89 -36.44 18.18
CA THR A 84 5.75 -37.31 17.87
C THR A 84 5.52 -38.33 18.96
N PHE A 85 4.26 -38.46 19.42
CA PHE A 85 3.84 -39.54 20.30
C PHE A 85 2.99 -40.54 19.51
N GLU A 86 3.39 -41.82 19.59
CA GLU A 86 2.78 -42.91 18.84
C GLU A 86 2.36 -44.01 19.79
N ILE A 87 1.17 -44.58 19.59
CA ILE A 87 0.71 -45.78 20.26
C ILE A 87 0.49 -46.84 19.19
N GLU A 88 1.25 -47.94 19.28
CA GLU A 88 1.15 -49.08 18.38
C GLU A 88 0.55 -50.27 19.11
N LEU A 89 -0.52 -50.83 18.54
CA LEU A 89 -1.22 -52.01 19.08
C LEU A 89 -0.83 -53.20 18.20
N MET A 90 -0.02 -54.07 18.74
CA MET A 90 0.45 -55.28 18.06
C MET A 90 -0.47 -56.45 18.37
N ASP A 91 -0.77 -57.25 17.34
CA ASP A 91 -1.74 -58.39 17.41
C ASP A 91 -3.13 -57.93 17.94
N ALA A 92 -3.67 -56.87 17.36
CA ALA A 92 -5.00 -56.36 17.70
C ALA A 92 -6.13 -57.40 17.47
N THR A 93 -5.86 -58.40 16.66
CA THR A 93 -6.76 -59.57 16.44
C THR A 93 -6.70 -60.60 17.55
N ASN A 94 -5.68 -60.52 18.42
CA ASN A 94 -5.41 -61.46 19.54
C ASN A 94 -5.32 -62.94 19.09
N THR A 95 -4.88 -63.16 17.87
CA THR A 95 -4.80 -64.51 17.28
C THR A 95 -3.74 -65.36 17.99
N MET A 96 -2.67 -64.79 18.53
CA MET A 96 -1.64 -65.49 19.28
C MET A 96 -2.11 -65.88 20.72
N SER A 97 -2.99 -65.08 21.33
CA SER A 97 -3.48 -65.29 22.69
C SER A 97 -4.82 -65.99 22.76
N GLY A 98 -5.50 -66.24 21.63
CA GLY A 98 -6.82 -66.90 21.57
C GLY A 98 -7.97 -66.04 22.15
N ARG A 99 -7.75 -64.71 22.32
CA ARG A 99 -8.77 -63.79 22.82
C ARG A 99 -9.54 -63.14 21.67
N SER A 100 -10.60 -62.45 21.99
CA SER A 100 -11.32 -61.62 20.98
C SER A 100 -10.49 -60.42 20.57
N ALA A 101 -10.63 -59.98 19.30
CA ALA A 101 -9.98 -58.79 18.79
C ALA A 101 -10.32 -57.55 19.65
N SER A 102 -9.34 -56.72 19.93
CA SER A 102 -9.45 -55.47 20.72
C SER A 102 -8.61 -54.37 20.11
N LEU A 103 -9.05 -53.12 20.25
CA LEU A 103 -8.33 -51.91 19.92
C LEU A 103 -7.99 -51.10 21.18
N LEU A 104 -8.11 -51.69 22.35
CA LEU A 104 -7.79 -51.04 23.62
C LEU A 104 -6.34 -51.37 24.06
N PRO A 105 -5.58 -50.36 24.47
CA PRO A 105 -4.23 -50.57 25.05
C PRO A 105 -4.31 -51.53 26.25
N GLY A 106 -3.39 -52.50 26.31
CA GLY A 106 -3.33 -53.52 27.36
C GLY A 106 -4.31 -54.68 27.17
N GLN A 107 -5.10 -54.73 26.08
CA GLN A 107 -6.01 -55.81 25.70
C GLN A 107 -5.60 -56.47 24.36
N VAL A 108 -4.42 -56.17 23.88
CA VAL A 108 -3.82 -56.68 22.65
C VAL A 108 -2.54 -57.42 22.97
N GLY A 109 -1.98 -58.20 22.05
CA GLY A 109 -0.78 -58.98 22.30
C GLY A 109 0.42 -58.17 22.84
N GLU A 110 0.62 -56.93 22.34
CA GLU A 110 1.56 -55.98 22.88
C GLU A 110 1.12 -54.54 22.61
N THR A 111 1.24 -53.65 23.59
CA THR A 111 1.06 -52.20 23.42
C THR A 111 2.43 -51.52 23.48
N ARG A 112 2.76 -50.72 22.45
CA ARG A 112 3.96 -49.93 22.38
C ARG A 112 3.65 -48.45 22.42
N TYR A 113 4.34 -47.75 23.33
CA TYR A 113 4.29 -46.29 23.43
C TYR A 113 5.64 -45.75 22.97
N ARG A 114 5.64 -44.87 21.93
CA ARG A 114 6.86 -44.30 21.38
C ARG A 114 6.80 -42.79 21.44
N ILE A 115 7.88 -42.15 21.84
CA ILE A 115 8.12 -40.71 21.66
C ILE A 115 9.33 -40.56 20.79
N THR A 116 9.25 -39.81 19.70
CA THR A 116 10.34 -39.56 18.77
C THR A 116 10.53 -38.07 18.59
N GLN A 117 11.74 -37.57 18.81
CA GLN A 117 12.16 -36.19 18.55
C GLN A 117 12.95 -36.15 17.26
N PRO A 118 12.44 -35.49 16.20
CA PRO A 118 13.23 -35.20 15.00
C PRO A 118 14.32 -34.18 15.30
N LEU A 119 15.51 -34.40 14.74
CA LEU A 119 16.66 -33.53 14.86
C LEU A 119 17.16 -33.22 13.45
N PRO A 120 16.80 -32.05 12.87
CA PRO A 120 17.31 -31.63 11.57
C PRO A 120 18.83 -31.65 11.54
N GLY A 121 19.42 -32.02 10.40
CA GLY A 121 20.87 -32.10 10.20
C GLY A 121 21.57 -30.79 10.58
N TRP A 122 22.87 -30.91 10.92
CA TRP A 122 23.66 -29.77 11.38
C TRP A 122 23.61 -28.59 10.41
N GLY A 123 23.36 -27.38 10.94
CA GLY A 123 23.28 -26.12 10.19
C GLY A 123 21.99 -25.89 9.42
N LYS A 124 21.08 -26.88 9.24
CA LYS A 124 19.84 -26.71 8.51
C LYS A 124 18.94 -25.70 9.19
N ARG A 125 18.84 -25.72 10.52
CA ARG A 125 18.02 -24.76 11.29
C ARG A 125 18.60 -23.35 11.21
N ASP A 126 19.91 -23.20 11.32
CA ASP A 126 20.57 -21.90 11.22
C ASP A 126 20.36 -21.27 9.83
N LEU A 127 20.40 -22.09 8.77
CA LEU A 127 20.10 -21.63 7.41
C LEU A 127 18.60 -21.36 7.19
N ALA A 128 17.71 -22.09 7.88
CA ALA A 128 16.29 -21.78 7.86
C ALA A 128 15.99 -20.44 8.54
N VAL A 129 16.64 -20.15 9.68
CA VAL A 129 16.56 -18.84 10.34
C VAL A 129 17.08 -17.75 9.42
N LYS A 130 18.28 -17.93 8.83
CA LYS A 130 18.89 -16.97 7.90
C LYS A 130 17.98 -16.67 6.68
N ALA A 131 17.32 -17.69 6.14
CA ALA A 131 16.37 -17.51 5.04
C ALA A 131 15.12 -16.74 5.49
N ALA A 132 14.59 -17.05 6.69
CA ALA A 132 13.45 -16.32 7.25
C ALA A 132 13.79 -14.86 7.58
N GLU A 133 14.98 -14.58 8.11
CA GLU A 133 15.49 -13.22 8.35
C GLU A 133 15.63 -12.43 7.05
N ALA A 134 16.17 -13.04 6.00
CA ALA A 134 16.24 -12.39 4.68
C ALA A 134 14.84 -12.08 4.11
N GLN A 135 13.88 -13.01 4.26
CA GLN A 135 12.49 -12.80 3.87
C GLN A 135 11.82 -11.67 4.70
N ALA A 136 12.10 -11.59 6.00
CA ALA A 136 11.60 -10.53 6.87
C ALA A 136 12.16 -9.16 6.43
N THR A 137 13.45 -9.07 6.14
CA THR A 137 14.09 -7.85 5.65
C THR A 137 13.51 -7.40 4.28
N GLN A 138 13.28 -8.35 3.38
CA GLN A 138 12.62 -8.06 2.10
C GLN A 138 11.18 -7.57 2.30
N ALA A 139 10.42 -8.18 3.23
CA ALA A 139 9.05 -7.77 3.53
C ALA A 139 8.99 -6.34 4.11
N ASP A 140 9.96 -5.94 4.95
CA ASP A 140 10.09 -4.57 5.42
C ASP A 140 10.36 -3.59 4.27
N ALA A 141 11.25 -3.94 3.33
CA ALA A 141 11.51 -3.10 2.16
C ALA A 141 10.28 -2.99 1.23
N MET A 142 9.50 -4.06 1.08
CA MET A 142 8.24 -4.04 0.33
C MET A 142 7.18 -3.15 1.00
N ARG A 143 7.10 -3.16 2.35
CA ARG A 143 6.26 -2.24 3.10
C ARG A 143 6.66 -0.78 2.83
N ASP A 144 7.95 -0.47 2.84
CA ASP A 144 8.45 0.88 2.61
C ASP A 144 8.20 1.33 1.15
N ALA A 145 8.34 0.43 0.17
CA ALA A 145 7.97 0.69 -1.21
C ALA A 145 6.47 0.97 -1.37
N SER A 146 5.62 0.17 -0.71
CA SER A 146 4.17 0.40 -0.68
C SER A 146 3.80 1.74 -0.04
N TRP A 147 4.53 2.17 1.00
CA TRP A 147 4.36 3.47 1.61
C TRP A 147 4.72 4.61 0.65
N ALA A 148 5.87 4.54 0.00
CA ALA A 148 6.31 5.55 -0.97
C ALA A 148 5.31 5.71 -2.13
N GLU A 149 4.80 4.59 -2.66
CA GLU A 149 3.76 4.58 -3.70
C GLU A 149 2.46 5.25 -3.21
N LEU A 150 2.00 4.95 -2.00
CA LEU A 150 0.81 5.57 -1.41
C LEU A 150 1.00 7.07 -1.22
N ALA A 151 2.14 7.50 -0.68
CA ALA A 151 2.47 8.91 -0.49
C ALA A 151 2.49 9.67 -1.82
N ALA A 152 3.12 9.10 -2.85
CA ALA A 152 3.15 9.66 -4.20
C ALA A 152 1.75 9.78 -4.83
N LYS A 153 0.89 8.76 -4.66
CA LYS A 153 -0.51 8.80 -5.12
C LYS A 153 -1.32 9.91 -4.43
N ILE A 154 -1.14 10.08 -3.12
CA ILE A 154 -1.81 11.14 -2.36
C ILE A 154 -1.34 12.52 -2.84
N GLU A 155 -0.03 12.75 -2.95
CA GLU A 155 0.53 14.02 -3.43
C GLU A 155 0.05 14.33 -4.85
N THR A 156 0.09 13.34 -5.76
CA THR A 156 -0.44 13.46 -7.13
C THR A 156 -1.90 13.85 -7.18
N LEU A 157 -2.77 13.20 -6.42
CA LEU A 157 -4.19 13.52 -6.38
C LEU A 157 -4.45 14.88 -5.72
N TRP A 158 -3.69 15.24 -4.70
CA TRP A 158 -3.79 16.54 -4.06
C TRP A 158 -3.39 17.68 -5.00
N LEU A 159 -2.32 17.52 -5.77
CA LEU A 159 -1.90 18.51 -6.78
C LEU A 159 -2.98 18.71 -7.85
N ARG A 160 -3.61 17.62 -8.29
CA ARG A 160 -4.75 17.71 -9.23
C ARG A 160 -5.97 18.38 -8.60
N TYR A 161 -6.26 18.12 -7.32
CA TYR A 161 -7.32 18.77 -6.57
C TYR A 161 -7.05 20.27 -6.41
N TYR A 162 -5.80 20.65 -6.09
CA TYR A 162 -5.36 22.04 -6.07
C TYR A 162 -5.55 22.72 -7.42
N ALA A 163 -5.09 22.11 -8.51
CA ALA A 163 -5.25 22.66 -9.84
C ALA A 163 -6.72 22.84 -10.24
N ALA A 164 -7.58 21.87 -9.93
CA ALA A 164 -9.02 21.99 -10.19
C ALA A 164 -9.67 23.12 -9.35
N ASP A 165 -9.23 23.33 -8.11
CA ASP A 165 -9.72 24.46 -7.30
C ASP A 165 -9.27 25.81 -7.86
N ARG A 166 -8.03 25.93 -8.33
CA ARG A 166 -7.52 27.12 -9.02
C ARG A 166 -8.21 27.38 -10.36
N GLU A 167 -8.42 26.35 -11.15
CA GLU A 167 -9.17 26.42 -12.42
C GLU A 167 -10.60 26.92 -12.17
N ARG A 168 -11.25 26.45 -11.11
CA ARG A 168 -12.58 26.93 -10.71
C ARG A 168 -12.59 28.43 -10.41
N VAL A 169 -11.54 28.92 -9.71
CA VAL A 169 -11.40 30.37 -9.42
C VAL A 169 -11.24 31.16 -10.71
N LEU A 170 -10.34 30.76 -11.60
CA LEU A 170 -10.12 31.41 -12.90
C LEU A 170 -11.38 31.45 -13.76
N ASN A 171 -12.13 30.33 -13.81
CA ASN A 171 -13.39 30.27 -14.54
C ASN A 171 -14.48 31.19 -13.95
N ARG A 172 -14.52 31.35 -12.62
CA ARG A 172 -15.45 32.32 -11.99
C ARG A 172 -15.07 33.77 -12.30
N GLU A 173 -13.78 34.10 -12.23
CA GLU A 173 -13.30 35.44 -12.63
C GLU A 173 -13.68 35.75 -14.10
N GLY A 174 -13.44 34.78 -15.00
CA GLY A 174 -13.83 34.89 -16.40
C GLY A 174 -15.33 35.08 -16.59
N LEU A 175 -16.16 34.34 -15.87
CA LEU A 175 -17.63 34.49 -15.92
C LEU A 175 -18.08 35.88 -15.47
N THR A 176 -17.54 36.37 -14.35
CA THR A 176 -17.87 37.73 -13.86
C THR A 176 -17.48 38.80 -14.88
N LEU A 177 -16.33 38.66 -15.52
CA LEU A 177 -15.90 39.58 -16.57
C LEU A 177 -16.84 39.54 -17.78
N LEU A 178 -17.20 38.35 -18.29
CA LEU A 178 -18.09 38.20 -19.43
C LEU A 178 -19.48 38.77 -19.13
N GLN A 179 -19.98 38.66 -17.89
CA GLN A 179 -21.23 39.27 -17.46
C GLN A 179 -21.18 40.81 -17.50
N SER A 180 -20.07 41.41 -17.03
CA SER A 180 -19.86 42.85 -17.13
C SER A 180 -19.78 43.34 -18.59
N LEU A 181 -19.20 42.54 -19.47
CA LEU A 181 -19.16 42.82 -20.91
C LEU A 181 -20.56 42.67 -21.56
N GLU A 182 -21.38 41.71 -21.10
CA GLU A 182 -22.77 41.56 -21.54
C GLU A 182 -23.60 42.82 -21.21
N GLU A 183 -23.53 43.31 -19.97
CA GLU A 183 -24.22 44.53 -19.54
C GLU A 183 -23.84 45.73 -20.42
N LEU A 184 -22.53 45.92 -20.68
CA LEU A 184 -22.05 46.98 -21.55
C LEU A 184 -22.55 46.81 -23.00
N SER A 185 -22.57 45.58 -23.51
CA SER A 185 -22.99 45.29 -24.88
C SER A 185 -24.50 45.54 -25.07
N LEU A 186 -25.32 45.19 -24.09
CA LEU A 186 -26.76 45.46 -24.09
C LEU A 186 -27.04 46.96 -24.12
N ALA A 187 -26.40 47.74 -23.24
CA ALA A 187 -26.55 49.18 -23.23
C ALA A 187 -26.16 49.85 -24.58
N ARG A 188 -25.09 49.39 -25.23
CA ARG A 188 -24.68 49.88 -26.55
C ARG A 188 -25.64 49.43 -27.67
N TYR A 189 -26.19 48.22 -27.59
CA TYR A 189 -27.18 47.72 -28.52
C TYR A 189 -28.46 48.55 -28.45
N GLU A 190 -28.96 48.89 -27.28
CA GLU A 190 -30.12 49.76 -27.07
C GLU A 190 -29.94 51.15 -27.67
N LEU A 191 -28.72 51.66 -27.69
CA LEU A 191 -28.33 52.93 -28.33
C LEU A 191 -28.09 52.79 -29.84
N GLY A 192 -28.26 51.60 -30.42
CA GLY A 192 -27.98 51.34 -31.85
C GLY A 192 -26.51 51.36 -32.23
N LEU A 193 -25.60 51.32 -31.23
CA LEU A 193 -24.15 51.41 -31.42
C LEU A 193 -23.47 50.01 -31.57
N LEU A 194 -24.22 48.94 -31.37
CA LEU A 194 -23.71 47.57 -31.46
C LEU A 194 -24.73 46.65 -32.16
N PRO A 195 -24.31 45.76 -33.08
CA PRO A 195 -25.24 44.82 -33.72
C PRO A 195 -25.64 43.71 -32.75
N GLN A 196 -26.86 43.16 -32.91
CA GLN A 196 -27.39 42.05 -32.10
C GLN A 196 -26.46 40.83 -32.04
N GLN A 197 -25.74 40.55 -33.13
CA GLN A 197 -24.81 39.43 -33.22
C GLN A 197 -23.69 39.48 -32.13
N ALA A 198 -23.24 40.68 -31.75
CA ALA A 198 -22.22 40.84 -30.72
C ALA A 198 -22.77 40.45 -29.34
N VAL A 199 -24.03 40.84 -29.03
CA VAL A 199 -24.69 40.41 -27.76
C VAL A 199 -24.86 38.90 -27.69
N LEU A 200 -25.36 38.28 -28.77
CA LEU A 200 -25.53 36.84 -28.85
C LEU A 200 -24.20 36.07 -28.72
N ARG A 201 -23.11 36.65 -29.23
CA ARG A 201 -21.77 36.07 -29.08
C ARG A 201 -21.35 36.04 -27.61
N ILE A 202 -21.50 37.11 -26.85
CA ILE A 202 -21.16 37.15 -25.42
C ILE A 202 -22.05 36.17 -24.63
N GLN A 203 -23.32 36.10 -24.91
CA GLN A 203 -24.22 35.14 -24.24
C GLN A 203 -23.80 33.69 -24.49
N ARG A 204 -23.29 33.37 -25.67
CA ARG A 204 -22.73 32.08 -25.98
C ARG A 204 -21.44 31.79 -25.16
N GLU A 205 -20.53 32.78 -25.04
CA GLU A 205 -19.31 32.65 -24.24
C GLU A 205 -19.63 32.48 -22.74
N ILE A 206 -20.63 33.24 -22.21
CA ILE A 206 -21.12 33.06 -20.83
C ILE A 206 -21.64 31.63 -20.62
N THR A 207 -22.39 31.10 -21.58
CA THR A 207 -22.90 29.72 -21.51
C THR A 207 -21.75 28.69 -21.53
N ALA A 208 -20.76 28.87 -22.40
CA ALA A 208 -19.57 28.04 -22.46
C ALA A 208 -18.77 28.07 -21.11
N GLN A 209 -18.64 29.27 -20.52
CA GLN A 209 -17.96 29.43 -19.24
C GLN A 209 -18.72 28.77 -18.08
N ARG A 210 -20.05 28.80 -18.10
CA ARG A 210 -20.89 28.07 -17.12
C ARG A 210 -20.73 26.55 -17.26
N LEU A 211 -20.67 26.04 -18.50
CA LEU A 211 -20.38 24.60 -18.73
C LEU A 211 -19.02 24.23 -18.18
N ALA A 212 -17.97 24.99 -18.43
CA ALA A 212 -16.63 24.76 -17.87
C ALA A 212 -16.63 24.75 -16.33
N LEU A 213 -17.42 25.62 -15.69
CA LEU A 213 -17.59 25.62 -14.24
C LEU A 213 -18.26 24.33 -13.72
N VAL A 214 -19.27 23.81 -14.43
CA VAL A 214 -19.90 22.54 -14.06
C VAL A 214 -18.88 21.38 -14.16
N GLU A 215 -18.11 21.34 -15.23
CA GLU A 215 -17.12 20.29 -15.46
C GLU A 215 -16.02 20.30 -14.39
N VAL A 216 -15.44 21.46 -14.09
CA VAL A 216 -14.38 21.56 -13.09
C VAL A 216 -14.89 21.25 -11.68
N GLU A 217 -16.13 21.64 -11.33
CA GLU A 217 -16.72 21.34 -10.04
C GLU A 217 -16.94 19.82 -9.86
N GLN A 218 -17.40 19.11 -10.91
CA GLN A 218 -17.55 17.67 -10.87
C GLN A 218 -16.18 16.97 -10.81
N ARG A 219 -15.19 17.44 -11.57
CA ARG A 219 -13.81 16.93 -11.50
C ARG A 219 -13.22 17.10 -10.09
N ARG A 220 -13.41 18.28 -9.47
CA ARG A 220 -12.95 18.55 -8.10
C ARG A 220 -13.60 17.60 -7.08
N LYS A 221 -14.90 17.34 -7.19
CA LYS A 221 -15.60 16.36 -6.34
C LYS A 221 -15.06 14.94 -6.53
N GLY A 222 -14.80 14.52 -7.77
CA GLY A 222 -14.21 13.23 -8.06
C GLY A 222 -12.80 13.07 -7.46
N LEU A 223 -11.98 14.13 -7.55
CA LEU A 223 -10.64 14.13 -6.96
C LEU A 223 -10.70 14.10 -5.42
N ALA A 224 -11.64 14.83 -4.81
CA ALA A 224 -11.87 14.76 -3.36
C ALA A 224 -12.31 13.36 -2.91
N ALA A 225 -13.21 12.72 -3.67
CA ALA A 225 -13.61 11.33 -3.40
C ALA A 225 -12.44 10.35 -3.55
N GLY A 226 -11.58 10.53 -4.56
CA GLY A 226 -10.36 9.74 -4.74
C GLY A 226 -9.40 9.89 -3.56
N LEU A 227 -9.15 11.12 -3.10
CA LEU A 227 -8.33 11.39 -1.91
C LEU A 227 -8.93 10.70 -0.67
N ASN A 228 -10.24 10.89 -0.41
CA ASN A 228 -10.91 10.24 0.71
C ASN A 228 -10.80 8.70 0.66
N GLY A 229 -10.86 8.11 -0.53
CA GLY A 229 -10.63 6.67 -0.72
C GLY A 229 -9.24 6.22 -0.27
N LEU A 230 -8.17 6.98 -0.64
CA LEU A 230 -6.81 6.71 -0.17
C LEU A 230 -6.64 6.93 1.34
N LEU A 231 -7.46 7.80 1.93
CA LEU A 231 -7.44 8.05 3.37
C LEU A 231 -8.30 7.07 4.19
N GLY A 232 -9.00 6.13 3.55
CA GLY A 232 -9.94 5.23 4.23
C GLY A 232 -11.17 5.96 4.81
N ARG A 233 -11.56 7.14 4.23
CA ARG A 233 -12.70 7.95 4.66
C ARG A 233 -13.91 7.75 3.75
N ALA A 234 -15.08 8.20 4.19
CA ALA A 234 -16.27 8.27 3.32
C ALA A 234 -15.98 9.16 2.10
N HIS A 235 -16.45 8.76 0.92
CA HIS A 235 -16.15 9.43 -0.36
C HIS A 235 -16.56 10.91 -0.40
N ASP A 236 -17.57 11.29 0.36
CA ASP A 236 -18.13 12.63 0.49
C ASP A 236 -17.62 13.42 1.70
N ALA A 237 -16.68 12.85 2.48
CA ALA A 237 -16.12 13.52 3.64
C ALA A 237 -15.49 14.86 3.22
N PRO A 238 -15.74 15.95 3.98
CA PRO A 238 -15.25 17.26 3.61
C PRO A 238 -13.73 17.34 3.64
N LEU A 239 -13.16 17.99 2.63
CA LEU A 239 -11.75 18.40 2.56
C LEU A 239 -11.66 19.91 2.58
N ALA A 240 -10.67 20.44 3.27
CA ALA A 240 -10.36 21.87 3.24
C ALA A 240 -9.94 22.31 1.84
N ALA A 241 -10.10 23.59 1.55
CA ALA A 241 -9.53 24.19 0.36
C ALA A 241 -8.02 24.03 0.37
N PRO A 242 -7.41 23.62 -0.75
CA PRO A 242 -5.96 23.42 -0.81
C PRO A 242 -5.24 24.77 -0.73
N ALA A 243 -4.18 24.82 0.07
CA ALA A 243 -3.29 25.96 0.13
C ALA A 243 -2.32 25.96 -1.06
N ASP A 244 -1.66 27.08 -1.31
CA ASP A 244 -0.64 27.15 -2.34
C ASP A 244 0.53 26.23 -1.99
N PRO A 245 0.94 25.36 -2.92
CA PRO A 245 2.07 24.48 -2.70
C PRO A 245 3.38 25.27 -2.63
N ALA A 246 4.40 24.70 -2.00
CA ALA A 246 5.73 25.29 -1.90
C ALA A 246 6.29 25.67 -3.29
N PRO A 247 7.14 26.70 -3.39
CA PRO A 247 7.77 27.08 -4.65
C PRO A 247 8.54 25.91 -5.27
N LEU A 248 8.49 25.83 -6.61
CA LEU A 248 9.27 24.83 -7.35
C LEU A 248 10.76 25.15 -7.23
N PRO A 249 11.65 24.17 -6.99
CA PRO A 249 13.09 24.35 -7.03
C PRO A 249 13.54 24.98 -8.36
N GLU A 250 14.48 25.90 -8.31
CA GLU A 250 14.97 26.53 -9.55
C GLU A 250 15.80 25.57 -10.38
N GLN A 251 16.62 24.75 -9.73
CA GLN A 251 17.51 23.79 -10.39
C GLN A 251 17.50 22.47 -9.61
N LEU A 252 17.56 21.39 -10.33
CA LEU A 252 17.75 20.04 -9.82
C LEU A 252 19.04 19.47 -10.43
N GLU A 253 19.93 18.98 -9.60
CA GLU A 253 21.20 18.38 -9.99
C GLU A 253 20.98 16.95 -10.54
N ALA A 254 20.97 16.77 -11.86
CA ALA A 254 20.71 15.49 -12.49
C ALA A 254 21.63 14.37 -11.96
N GLY A 255 22.95 14.63 -11.82
CA GLY A 255 23.91 13.63 -11.35
C GLY A 255 23.60 13.11 -9.94
N ALA A 256 23.19 14.00 -9.02
CA ALA A 256 22.77 13.63 -7.67
C ALA A 256 21.48 12.79 -7.68
N LEU A 257 20.48 13.16 -8.51
CA LEU A 257 19.22 12.44 -8.64
C LEU A 257 19.42 11.01 -9.16
N PHE A 258 20.20 10.82 -10.23
CA PHE A 258 20.48 9.49 -10.77
C PHE A 258 21.23 8.60 -9.76
N LYS A 259 22.13 9.18 -8.99
CA LYS A 259 22.82 8.47 -7.91
C LYS A 259 21.84 8.06 -6.79
N ALA A 260 20.95 8.97 -6.38
CA ALA A 260 19.94 8.70 -5.37
C ALA A 260 18.98 7.60 -5.84
N ALA A 261 18.45 7.67 -7.05
CA ALA A 261 17.59 6.66 -7.63
C ALA A 261 18.24 5.27 -7.67
N ALA A 262 19.54 5.20 -7.94
CA ALA A 262 20.26 3.92 -7.95
C ALA A 262 20.45 3.31 -6.56
N SER A 263 20.40 4.08 -5.47
CA SER A 263 20.74 3.62 -4.11
C SER A 263 19.61 3.76 -3.09
N ALA A 264 18.67 4.67 -3.29
CA ALA A 264 17.60 4.97 -2.33
C ALA A 264 16.18 4.67 -2.88
N ASN A 265 16.06 4.28 -4.15
CA ASN A 265 14.76 3.91 -4.72
C ASN A 265 14.18 2.69 -3.98
N PRO A 266 12.93 2.76 -3.49
CA PRO A 266 12.34 1.69 -2.70
C PRO A 266 12.21 0.35 -3.44
N ASP A 267 11.85 0.38 -4.73
CA ASP A 267 11.71 -0.84 -5.55
C ASP A 267 13.06 -1.50 -5.84
N VAL A 268 14.10 -0.68 -6.08
CA VAL A 268 15.48 -1.18 -6.26
C VAL A 268 15.98 -1.84 -4.98
N ASN A 269 15.65 -1.27 -3.82
CA ASN A 269 16.02 -1.82 -2.51
C ASN A 269 15.27 -3.14 -2.24
N ALA A 270 13.95 -3.19 -2.48
CA ALA A 270 13.16 -4.41 -2.34
C ALA A 270 13.69 -5.54 -3.24
N ALA A 271 14.07 -5.22 -4.49
CA ALA A 271 14.68 -6.16 -5.41
C ALA A 271 16.09 -6.61 -4.96
N ALA A 272 16.87 -5.72 -4.34
CA ALA A 272 18.18 -6.06 -3.79
C ALA A 272 18.07 -7.07 -2.64
N TYR A 273 17.14 -6.85 -1.69
CA TYR A 273 16.87 -7.83 -0.63
C TYR A 273 16.30 -9.15 -1.17
N GLY A 274 15.63 -9.13 -2.33
CA GLY A 274 15.24 -10.33 -3.04
C GLY A 274 16.40 -11.23 -3.46
N ILE A 275 17.59 -10.66 -3.72
CA ILE A 275 18.83 -11.43 -3.98
C ILE A 275 19.29 -12.13 -2.69
N ASP A 276 19.20 -11.45 -1.55
CA ASP A 276 19.62 -12.04 -0.27
C ASP A 276 18.70 -13.21 0.13
N VAL A 277 17.39 -13.08 -0.13
CA VAL A 277 16.44 -14.20 0.02
C VAL A 277 16.82 -15.37 -0.88
N ALA A 278 17.01 -15.13 -2.17
CA ALA A 278 17.37 -16.20 -3.11
C ALA A 278 18.70 -16.86 -2.76
N ARG A 279 19.66 -16.10 -2.27
CA ARG A 279 20.97 -16.63 -1.80
C ARG A 279 20.80 -17.49 -0.54
N ALA A 280 20.05 -17.05 0.44
CA ALA A 280 19.79 -17.80 1.66
C ALA A 280 19.02 -19.11 1.38
N GLU A 281 18.01 -19.06 0.50
CA GLU A 281 17.26 -20.26 0.07
C GLU A 281 18.13 -21.24 -0.72
N ARG A 282 19.05 -20.74 -1.56
CA ARG A 282 20.04 -21.56 -2.24
C ARG A 282 20.95 -22.27 -1.22
N GLU A 283 21.52 -21.55 -0.26
CA GLU A 283 22.36 -22.14 0.80
C GLU A 283 21.61 -23.22 1.58
N ARG A 284 20.35 -22.97 1.94
CA ARG A 284 19.47 -23.93 2.59
C ARG A 284 19.23 -25.18 1.74
N THR A 285 18.96 -25.01 0.44
CA THR A 285 18.75 -26.11 -0.50
C THR A 285 19.98 -27.00 -0.63
N TYR A 286 21.17 -26.41 -0.64
CA TYR A 286 22.44 -27.17 -0.66
C TYR A 286 22.68 -27.95 0.64
N GLN A 287 22.22 -27.46 1.79
CA GLN A 287 22.33 -28.14 3.08
C GLN A 287 21.42 -29.38 3.18
N ASP A 288 20.38 -29.48 2.35
CA ASP A 288 19.55 -30.70 2.26
C ASP A 288 20.27 -31.94 1.74
N ARG A 289 21.57 -31.82 1.37
CA ARG A 289 22.44 -32.95 1.09
C ARG A 289 22.79 -33.71 2.34
N LEU A 290 22.76 -33.09 3.52
CA LEU A 290 23.09 -33.71 4.79
C LEU A 290 21.91 -34.51 5.33
N PRO A 291 22.17 -35.64 6.02
CA PRO A 291 21.13 -36.44 6.64
C PRO A 291 20.43 -35.70 7.77
N ASP A 292 19.19 -36.06 8.02
CA ASP A 292 18.46 -35.70 9.23
C ASP A 292 18.51 -36.88 10.21
N PHE A 293 18.28 -36.58 11.47
CA PHE A 293 18.36 -37.53 12.57
C PHE A 293 17.06 -37.52 13.35
N ALA A 294 16.78 -38.62 14.07
CA ALA A 294 15.78 -38.61 15.13
C ALA A 294 16.23 -39.50 16.29
N VAL A 295 15.81 -39.12 17.47
CA VAL A 295 16.02 -39.90 18.70
C VAL A 295 14.68 -40.24 19.31
N GLY A 296 14.49 -41.50 19.65
CA GLY A 296 13.22 -41.95 20.22
C GLY A 296 13.40 -42.86 21.42
N VAL A 297 12.41 -42.89 22.27
CA VAL A 297 12.28 -43.83 23.38
C VAL A 297 10.96 -44.56 23.20
N ARG A 298 11.02 -45.89 23.34
CA ARG A 298 9.86 -46.78 23.22
C ARG A 298 9.69 -47.62 24.49
N ASN A 299 8.50 -47.64 25.02
CA ASN A 299 8.09 -48.57 26.09
C ASN A 299 7.21 -49.67 25.49
N ASN A 300 7.68 -50.88 25.58
CA ASN A 300 6.98 -52.08 25.12
C ASN A 300 6.24 -52.73 26.30
N ARG A 301 4.97 -52.94 26.21
CA ARG A 301 4.14 -53.59 27.21
C ARG A 301 3.42 -54.79 26.58
N PRO A 302 4.03 -55.98 26.64
CA PRO A 302 3.41 -57.21 26.23
C PRO A 302 2.26 -57.53 27.21
N ASP A 303 1.23 -58.24 26.74
CA ASP A 303 0.12 -58.70 27.58
C ASP A 303 0.62 -59.68 28.64
N GLU A 304 1.57 -60.57 28.24
CA GLU A 304 2.26 -61.48 29.14
C GLU A 304 3.77 -61.18 29.13
N GLY A 305 4.33 -60.89 30.31
CA GLY A 305 5.76 -60.62 30.45
C GLY A 305 6.09 -59.30 31.12
N LYS A 306 7.36 -58.92 31.07
CA LYS A 306 7.87 -57.67 31.67
C LYS A 306 7.93 -56.59 30.63
N ALA A 307 7.50 -55.37 30.99
CA ALA A 307 7.69 -54.18 30.16
C ALA A 307 9.20 -53.93 29.93
N SER A 308 9.55 -53.54 28.69
CA SER A 308 10.94 -53.15 28.31
C SER A 308 10.99 -51.73 27.78
N TRP A 309 12.19 -51.15 27.83
CA TRP A 309 12.45 -49.84 27.29
C TRP A 309 13.54 -49.96 26.21
N ASP A 310 13.27 -49.37 25.04
CA ASP A 310 14.21 -49.27 23.95
C ASP A 310 14.56 -47.82 23.65
N VAL A 311 15.81 -47.55 23.28
CA VAL A 311 16.26 -46.27 22.73
C VAL A 311 16.49 -46.46 21.25
N MET A 312 15.98 -45.55 20.44
CA MET A 312 16.05 -45.60 18.98
C MET A 312 16.82 -44.42 18.46
N PHE A 313 17.72 -44.67 17.52
CA PHE A 313 18.39 -43.64 16.71
C PHE A 313 18.01 -43.87 15.26
N GLU A 314 17.53 -42.82 14.61
CA GLU A 314 17.14 -42.87 13.22
C GLU A 314 17.99 -41.88 12.41
N VAL A 315 18.40 -42.29 11.22
CA VAL A 315 19.17 -41.47 10.28
C VAL A 315 18.45 -41.51 8.94
N MET A 316 17.96 -40.37 8.50
CA MET A 316 17.32 -40.22 7.20
C MET A 316 18.40 -39.91 6.15
N ILE A 317 18.80 -40.93 5.38
CA ILE A 317 19.85 -40.80 4.36
C ILE A 317 19.25 -40.35 3.03
N PRO A 318 19.72 -39.23 2.51
CA PRO A 318 19.18 -38.65 1.28
C PRO A 318 19.70 -39.39 0.01
N LEU A 319 18.95 -40.34 -0.50
CA LEU A 319 19.34 -41.18 -1.64
C LEU A 319 18.90 -40.65 -3.02
N GLN A 320 17.86 -39.78 -3.08
CA GLN A 320 17.30 -39.30 -4.35
C GLN A 320 18.12 -38.16 -4.98
N GLN A 321 19.29 -38.49 -5.52
CA GLN A 321 20.26 -37.53 -6.04
C GLN A 321 19.73 -36.71 -7.25
N SER A 322 18.94 -37.31 -8.12
CA SER A 322 18.39 -36.63 -9.32
C SER A 322 17.43 -35.50 -8.94
N SER A 323 16.52 -35.75 -7.99
CA SER A 323 15.59 -34.75 -7.46
C SER A 323 16.32 -33.59 -6.77
N ARG A 324 17.35 -33.88 -5.99
CA ARG A 324 18.16 -32.86 -5.30
C ARG A 324 18.91 -31.98 -6.27
N ARG A 325 19.60 -32.54 -7.23
CA ARG A 325 20.29 -31.77 -8.28
C ARG A 325 19.33 -30.89 -9.07
N ALA A 326 18.08 -31.32 -9.21
CA ALA A 326 17.04 -30.47 -9.83
C ALA A 326 16.70 -29.27 -8.95
N ARG A 327 16.49 -29.48 -7.62
CA ARG A 327 16.22 -28.37 -6.67
C ARG A 327 17.42 -27.43 -6.56
N GLU A 328 18.63 -27.93 -6.56
CA GLU A 328 19.84 -27.10 -6.53
C GLU A 328 19.92 -26.21 -7.78
N ARG A 329 19.67 -26.78 -8.97
CA ARG A 329 19.60 -25.96 -10.22
C ARG A 329 18.45 -24.96 -10.19
N GLU A 330 17.31 -25.34 -9.66
CA GLU A 330 16.19 -24.42 -9.44
C GLU A 330 16.63 -23.23 -8.58
N ALA A 331 17.27 -23.47 -7.43
CA ALA A 331 17.76 -22.42 -6.55
C ALA A 331 18.82 -21.53 -7.22
N GLU A 332 19.72 -22.09 -8.06
CA GLU A 332 20.65 -21.28 -8.85
C GLU A 332 19.92 -20.38 -9.87
N TYR A 333 18.94 -20.92 -10.60
CA TYR A 333 18.15 -20.11 -11.54
C TYR A 333 17.33 -19.04 -10.82
N MET A 334 16.82 -19.30 -9.61
CA MET A 334 16.12 -18.32 -8.81
C MET A 334 17.03 -17.18 -8.36
N LEU A 335 18.30 -17.47 -8.02
CA LEU A 335 19.30 -16.44 -7.72
C LEU A 335 19.59 -15.58 -8.97
N ILE A 336 19.85 -16.19 -10.12
CA ILE A 336 20.05 -15.47 -11.40
C ILE A 336 18.84 -14.60 -11.73
N ALA A 337 17.63 -15.13 -11.50
CA ALA A 337 16.39 -14.38 -11.73
C ALA A 337 16.24 -13.17 -10.78
N ALA A 338 16.65 -13.31 -9.51
CA ALA A 338 16.64 -12.22 -8.54
C ALA A 338 17.65 -11.11 -8.92
N GLU A 339 18.86 -11.50 -9.36
CA GLU A 339 19.87 -10.55 -9.86
C GLU A 339 19.36 -9.79 -11.09
N ALA A 340 18.74 -10.50 -12.04
CA ALA A 340 18.15 -9.86 -13.23
C ALA A 340 17.00 -8.90 -12.88
N ARG A 341 16.14 -9.26 -11.91
CA ARG A 341 15.06 -8.36 -11.43
C ARG A 341 15.60 -7.08 -10.80
N ARG A 342 16.70 -7.15 -10.06
CA ARG A 342 17.33 -5.94 -9.51
C ARG A 342 17.87 -5.04 -10.62
N GLU A 343 18.54 -5.59 -11.62
CA GLU A 343 19.05 -4.80 -12.75
C GLU A 343 17.89 -4.21 -13.59
N ASP A 344 16.80 -4.93 -13.77
CA ASP A 344 15.56 -4.43 -14.40
C ASP A 344 14.96 -3.26 -13.59
N ALA A 345 14.84 -3.41 -12.26
CA ALA A 345 14.34 -2.32 -11.39
C ALA A 345 15.22 -1.06 -11.49
N ARG A 346 16.55 -1.21 -11.51
CA ARG A 346 17.48 -0.07 -11.71
C ARG A 346 17.32 0.59 -13.07
N ALA A 347 17.20 -0.20 -14.14
CA ALA A 347 17.03 0.30 -15.48
C ALA A 347 15.71 1.08 -15.61
N ARG A 348 14.61 0.53 -15.05
CA ARG A 348 13.31 1.22 -15.01
C ARG A 348 13.39 2.52 -14.23
N ALA A 349 13.88 2.50 -12.99
CA ALA A 349 14.02 3.70 -12.16
C ALA A 349 14.86 4.79 -12.86
N SER A 350 15.94 4.39 -13.55
CA SER A 350 16.76 5.34 -14.33
C SER A 350 16.01 5.92 -15.53
N GLY A 351 15.26 5.09 -16.27
CA GLY A 351 14.47 5.52 -17.42
C GLY A 351 13.32 6.46 -17.03
N GLU A 352 12.58 6.11 -15.99
CA GLU A 352 11.49 6.91 -15.43
C GLU A 352 12.02 8.25 -14.88
N LEU A 353 13.14 8.23 -14.15
CA LEU A 353 13.79 9.45 -13.67
C LEU A 353 14.22 10.35 -14.83
N GLY A 354 14.81 9.79 -15.89
CA GLY A 354 15.21 10.57 -17.09
C GLY A 354 14.01 11.25 -17.72
N THR A 355 12.87 10.56 -17.81
CA THR A 355 11.62 11.11 -18.34
C THR A 355 11.07 12.21 -17.42
N ALA A 356 10.95 11.94 -16.12
CA ALA A 356 10.43 12.89 -15.14
C ALA A 356 11.31 14.15 -15.04
N TRP A 357 12.64 13.99 -15.05
CA TRP A 357 13.56 15.11 -15.06
C TRP A 357 13.43 15.97 -16.32
N SER A 358 13.30 15.36 -17.50
CA SER A 358 13.08 16.08 -18.76
C SER A 358 11.77 16.87 -18.76
N MET A 359 10.68 16.25 -18.23
CA MET A 359 9.38 16.93 -18.08
C MET A 359 9.46 18.10 -17.09
N TYR A 360 10.17 17.93 -15.99
CA TYR A 360 10.41 18.99 -15.00
C TYR A 360 11.19 20.17 -15.64
N ALA A 361 12.30 19.89 -16.32
CA ALA A 361 13.13 20.91 -16.96
C ALA A 361 12.36 21.67 -18.05
N GLN A 362 11.60 20.98 -18.91
CA GLN A 362 10.72 21.58 -19.90
C GLN A 362 9.65 22.44 -19.25
N GLY A 363 8.99 21.93 -18.20
CA GLY A 363 7.95 22.66 -17.49
C GLY A 363 8.48 23.95 -16.86
N ARG A 364 9.63 23.91 -16.22
CA ARG A 364 10.29 25.10 -15.64
C ARG A 364 10.58 26.17 -16.69
N GLU A 365 11.14 25.79 -17.84
CA GLU A 365 11.44 26.74 -18.92
C GLU A 365 10.14 27.31 -19.52
N THR A 366 9.11 26.48 -19.70
CA THR A 366 7.81 26.93 -20.19
C THR A 366 7.15 27.90 -19.20
N LEU A 367 7.17 27.61 -17.89
CA LEU A 367 6.67 28.53 -16.86
C LEU A 367 7.40 29.87 -16.89
N ARG A 368 8.71 29.85 -17.02
CA ARG A 368 9.51 31.09 -17.13
C ARG A 368 9.10 31.96 -18.32
N LEU A 369 8.86 31.36 -19.49
CA LEU A 369 8.37 32.07 -20.68
C LEU A 369 6.95 32.59 -20.49
N LEU A 370 6.05 31.77 -19.87
CA LEU A 370 4.69 32.20 -19.59
C LEU A 370 4.64 33.37 -18.61
N GLU A 371 5.42 33.35 -17.52
CA GLU A 371 5.39 34.33 -16.44
C GLU A 371 6.07 35.65 -16.83
N HIS A 372 7.23 35.56 -17.49
CA HIS A 372 8.03 36.72 -17.75
C HIS A 372 7.84 37.33 -19.14
N THR A 373 7.19 36.61 -20.06
CA THR A 373 7.00 37.09 -21.42
C THR A 373 5.52 37.12 -21.82
N LEU A 374 4.87 35.96 -21.90
CA LEU A 374 3.59 35.88 -22.54
C LEU A 374 2.47 36.52 -21.69
N LEU A 375 2.45 36.29 -20.38
CA LEU A 375 1.44 36.86 -19.47
C LEU A 375 1.53 38.40 -19.39
N PRO A 376 2.68 39.05 -19.26
CA PRO A 376 2.81 40.50 -19.37
C PRO A 376 2.35 41.07 -20.73
N GLN A 377 2.69 40.41 -21.84
CA GLN A 377 2.24 40.80 -23.18
C GLN A 377 0.71 40.73 -23.30
N ALA A 378 0.11 39.64 -22.87
CA ALA A 378 -1.36 39.46 -22.90
C ALA A 378 -2.08 40.50 -22.04
N ARG A 379 -1.55 40.83 -20.86
CA ARG A 379 -2.09 41.91 -20.01
C ARG A 379 -2.01 43.28 -20.71
N ALA A 380 -0.90 43.59 -21.31
CA ALA A 380 -0.72 44.84 -22.06
C ALA A 380 -1.66 44.92 -23.27
N THR A 381 -1.82 43.82 -24.02
CA THR A 381 -2.79 43.74 -25.15
C THR A 381 -4.23 43.96 -24.67
N ARG A 382 -4.63 43.30 -23.59
CA ARG A 382 -5.95 43.52 -22.99
C ARG A 382 -6.18 44.97 -22.60
N ASP A 383 -5.23 45.58 -21.90
CA ASP A 383 -5.36 46.97 -21.43
C ASP A 383 -5.40 47.95 -22.59
N ALA A 384 -4.58 47.74 -23.63
CA ALA A 384 -4.64 48.52 -24.85
C ALA A 384 -5.95 48.36 -25.60
N SER A 385 -6.52 47.16 -25.74
CA SER A 385 -7.78 46.91 -26.38
C SER A 385 -8.96 47.60 -25.64
N ARG A 386 -8.93 47.57 -24.30
CA ARG A 386 -9.92 48.29 -23.47
C ARG A 386 -9.86 49.79 -23.65
N ALA A 387 -8.66 50.37 -23.67
CA ALA A 387 -8.46 51.79 -23.91
C ALA A 387 -8.91 52.19 -25.33
N ALA A 388 -8.57 51.39 -26.33
CA ALA A 388 -8.97 51.61 -27.72
C ALA A 388 -10.49 51.48 -27.95
N LEU A 389 -11.16 50.60 -27.21
CA LEU A 389 -12.64 50.54 -27.22
C LEU A 389 -13.27 51.82 -26.63
N ALA A 390 -12.67 52.35 -25.57
CA ALA A 390 -13.17 53.60 -24.96
C ALA A 390 -13.02 54.79 -25.89
N SER A 391 -11.98 54.82 -26.74
CA SER A 391 -11.78 55.87 -27.79
C SER A 391 -12.51 55.57 -29.11
N GLY A 392 -13.19 54.42 -29.24
CA GLY A 392 -13.90 54.03 -30.45
C GLY A 392 -13.01 53.61 -31.63
N THR A 393 -11.73 53.31 -31.39
CA THR A 393 -10.74 52.92 -32.42
C THR A 393 -10.71 51.44 -32.73
N VAL A 394 -11.24 50.58 -31.85
CA VAL A 394 -11.39 49.16 -32.08
C VAL A 394 -12.83 48.69 -31.80
N ASP A 395 -13.21 47.56 -32.36
CA ASP A 395 -14.48 46.96 -32.14
C ASP A 395 -14.54 46.21 -30.77
N PHE A 396 -15.75 45.86 -30.36
CA PHE A 396 -15.97 45.14 -29.12
C PHE A 396 -15.42 43.70 -29.14
N ASP A 397 -15.39 43.07 -30.34
CA ASP A 397 -14.86 41.74 -30.54
C ASP A 397 -13.36 41.65 -30.22
N SER A 398 -12.59 42.69 -30.50
CA SER A 398 -11.17 42.81 -30.16
C SER A 398 -10.92 42.75 -28.65
N VAL A 399 -11.80 43.33 -27.84
CA VAL A 399 -11.67 43.25 -26.36
C VAL A 399 -12.01 41.87 -25.84
N ILE A 400 -13.08 41.24 -26.36
CA ILE A 400 -13.46 39.87 -25.98
C ILE A 400 -12.32 38.90 -26.29
N GLU A 401 -11.71 39.02 -27.47
CA GLU A 401 -10.59 38.16 -27.88
C GLU A 401 -9.36 38.37 -26.99
N ALA A 402 -9.01 39.61 -26.64
CA ALA A 402 -7.91 39.89 -25.73
C ALA A 402 -8.12 39.33 -24.30
N GLU A 403 -9.33 39.40 -23.78
CA GLU A 403 -9.69 38.81 -22.49
C GLU A 403 -9.64 37.30 -22.52
N ARG A 404 -10.15 36.67 -23.58
CA ARG A 404 -10.10 35.24 -23.78
C ARG A 404 -8.66 34.75 -23.84
N GLN A 405 -7.79 35.40 -24.62
CA GLN A 405 -6.38 35.07 -24.70
C GLN A 405 -5.68 35.16 -23.33
N LEU A 406 -6.02 36.15 -22.51
CA LEU A 406 -5.46 36.26 -21.16
C LEU A 406 -5.91 35.09 -20.26
N ILE A 407 -7.19 34.69 -20.32
CA ILE A 407 -7.71 33.55 -19.59
C ILE A 407 -7.01 32.26 -20.06
N ASP A 408 -6.90 32.04 -21.37
CA ASP A 408 -6.25 30.86 -21.95
C ASP A 408 -4.77 30.75 -21.53
N ILE A 409 -4.04 31.87 -21.47
CA ILE A 409 -2.65 31.90 -21.01
C ILE A 409 -2.55 31.53 -19.51
N ARG A 410 -3.45 32.04 -18.67
CA ARG A 410 -3.50 31.69 -17.24
C ARG A 410 -3.84 30.22 -17.03
N MET A 411 -4.76 29.69 -17.81
CA MET A 411 -5.09 28.26 -17.79
C MET A 411 -3.91 27.40 -18.20
N ARG A 412 -3.18 27.83 -19.26
CA ARG A 412 -1.96 27.16 -19.69
C ARG A 412 -0.86 27.21 -18.63
N GLN A 413 -0.70 28.34 -17.95
CA GLN A 413 0.22 28.48 -16.82
C GLN A 413 -0.11 27.47 -15.71
N LEU A 414 -1.38 27.41 -15.28
CA LEU A 414 -1.85 26.48 -14.26
C LEU A 414 -1.60 25.02 -14.65
N GLN A 415 -1.92 24.66 -15.89
CA GLN A 415 -1.69 23.32 -16.42
C GLN A 415 -0.19 22.96 -16.44
N THR A 416 0.66 23.86 -16.93
CA THR A 416 2.11 23.65 -16.97
C THR A 416 2.69 23.55 -15.54
N GLU A 417 2.18 24.34 -14.60
CA GLU A 417 2.59 24.25 -13.20
C GLU A 417 2.21 22.90 -12.61
N LEU A 418 0.99 22.41 -12.84
CA LEU A 418 0.56 21.09 -12.41
C LEU A 418 1.49 19.99 -12.95
N GLU A 419 1.73 19.97 -14.27
CA GLU A 419 2.58 18.98 -14.92
C GLU A 419 4.02 19.00 -14.37
N THR A 420 4.56 20.19 -14.14
CA THR A 420 5.90 20.36 -13.54
C THR A 420 5.95 19.83 -12.11
N ARG A 421 4.91 20.06 -11.31
CA ARG A 421 4.80 19.55 -9.94
C ARG A 421 4.62 18.04 -9.90
N LEU A 422 3.85 17.47 -10.81
CA LEU A 422 3.70 16.01 -10.94
C LEU A 422 5.04 15.35 -11.29
N ALA A 423 5.81 15.95 -12.21
CA ALA A 423 7.15 15.48 -12.53
C ALA A 423 8.11 15.56 -11.31
N LEU A 424 7.99 16.61 -10.49
CA LEU A 424 8.76 16.71 -9.25
C LEU A 424 8.37 15.64 -8.22
N THR A 425 7.09 15.36 -8.07
CA THR A 425 6.60 14.27 -7.19
C THR A 425 7.18 12.93 -7.63
N GLU A 426 7.19 12.65 -8.94
CA GLU A 426 7.78 11.44 -9.50
C GLU A 426 9.29 11.35 -9.23
N ILE A 427 10.03 12.44 -9.43
CA ILE A 427 11.47 12.51 -9.10
C ILE A 427 11.68 12.18 -7.62
N ARG A 428 10.92 12.77 -6.72
CA ARG A 428 11.02 12.55 -5.26
C ARG A 428 10.69 11.11 -4.87
N THR A 429 9.72 10.50 -5.54
CA THR A 429 9.40 9.07 -5.35
C THR A 429 10.55 8.19 -5.77
N LEU A 430 11.09 8.42 -6.97
CA LEU A 430 12.18 7.62 -7.53
C LEU A 430 13.52 7.80 -6.76
N THR A 431 13.72 8.93 -6.12
CA THR A 431 14.91 9.20 -5.30
C THR A 431 14.74 8.81 -3.83
N GLY A 432 13.56 8.32 -3.43
CA GLY A 432 13.29 7.89 -2.06
C GLY A 432 13.06 9.03 -1.06
N GLU A 433 12.76 10.25 -1.52
CA GLU A 433 12.49 11.41 -0.65
C GLU A 433 11.09 11.38 0.00
N LEU A 434 10.18 10.53 -0.48
CA LEU A 434 8.82 10.35 0.05
C LEU A 434 8.67 9.18 1.04
N ASN A 435 9.79 8.61 1.51
CA ASN A 435 9.81 7.48 2.46
C ASN A 435 9.56 7.89 3.91
#